data_1a451f48d60e0ffd9439816f028540c1
#
_entry.id   1a451f48d60e0ffd9439816f028540c1
#
_cell.length_a   1.000
_cell.length_b   1.000
_cell.length_c   1.000
_cell.angle_alpha   90.00
_cell.angle_beta   90.00
_cell.angle_gamma   90.00
#
_symmetry.space_group_name_H-M   'P 1'
#
loop_
_entity.id
_entity.type
_entity.pdbx_description
1 polymer ?
#
loop_
_entity_poly.entity_id
_entity_poly.type
_entity_poly.pdbx_seq_one_letter_code
_entity_poly.pdbx_strand_id
1 'polypeptide(L)'
;QTQNNNIRYLNVSPMDELWGMMVTTVGYQSIPPHSIYPVRQQHPLTYSFNPEKGRILTEYQLVYISEGCGFFESQSFKRKKIKAGTMILLFPGEWHTYSPAENGWYEYWVGFRGNLIEGWISNKFFSKENPVYEIGVNVTIIGLYEEIVSHAIKERNGYQQLISSIVFYLMGEIYYKEKNRFLGQSDAVEKINEARAFMKRNIDNPMSVESIAQSLNVSYSWFRSTFKSYTGVSPAQYQLHLRYLRAKELLSTSRLS
;
A
#
# COMPACT_ATOMS: atom_id res chain seq x y z
N GLN A 1 20.70 24.27 -13.36
CA GLN A 1 20.09 23.32 -12.39
C GLN A 1 20.18 21.93 -13.02
N THR A 2 21.04 21.07 -12.49
CA THR A 2 21.13 19.67 -12.88
C THR A 2 19.77 19.03 -12.60
N GLN A 3 19.10 18.54 -13.65
CA GLN A 3 17.88 17.74 -13.49
C GLN A 3 18.25 16.53 -12.61
N ASN A 4 17.63 16.44 -11.44
CA ASN A 4 17.91 15.39 -10.48
C ASN A 4 17.07 14.15 -10.86
N ASN A 5 17.56 13.39 -11.85
CA ASN A 5 16.87 12.22 -12.39
C ASN A 5 17.75 11.00 -12.21
N ASN A 6 17.19 9.93 -11.70
CA ASN A 6 17.87 8.65 -11.57
C ASN A 6 16.93 7.52 -12.00
N ILE A 7 17.39 6.69 -12.94
CA ILE A 7 16.62 5.58 -13.49
C ILE A 7 17.52 4.36 -13.52
N ARG A 8 17.04 3.23 -13.00
CA ARG A 8 17.72 1.94 -13.03
C ARG A 8 16.79 0.83 -13.52
N TYR A 9 17.33 0.00 -14.39
CA TYR A 9 16.75 -1.27 -14.85
C TYR A 9 17.59 -2.37 -14.24
N LEU A 10 16.98 -3.25 -13.48
CA LEU A 10 17.68 -4.21 -12.63
C LEU A 10 17.66 -5.61 -13.26
N ASN A 11 18.79 -6.27 -13.19
CA ASN A 11 18.87 -7.70 -13.50
C ASN A 11 18.28 -8.49 -12.32
N VAL A 12 17.52 -9.52 -12.66
CA VAL A 12 16.88 -10.44 -11.72
C VAL A 12 17.44 -11.83 -11.94
N SER A 13 17.91 -12.46 -10.90
CA SER A 13 18.39 -13.86 -10.91
C SER A 13 17.26 -14.84 -10.60
N PRO A 14 17.41 -16.14 -10.95
CA PRO A 14 16.44 -17.17 -10.53
C PRO A 14 16.27 -17.27 -9.00
N MET A 15 17.28 -16.92 -8.23
CA MET A 15 17.20 -16.89 -6.75
C MET A 15 16.34 -15.74 -6.25
N ASP A 16 16.35 -14.59 -6.95
CA ASP A 16 15.51 -13.44 -6.62
C ASP A 16 14.02 -13.76 -6.90
N GLU A 17 13.74 -14.53 -7.95
CA GLU A 17 12.37 -15.00 -8.25
C GLU A 17 11.80 -15.87 -7.13
N LEU A 18 12.62 -16.71 -6.51
CA LEU A 18 12.20 -17.57 -5.38
C LEU A 18 11.85 -16.78 -4.11
N TRP A 19 12.30 -15.52 -4.00
CA TRP A 19 11.91 -14.65 -2.89
C TRP A 19 10.43 -14.27 -2.91
N GLY A 20 9.77 -14.43 -4.07
CA GLY A 20 8.35 -14.20 -4.26
C GLY A 20 7.98 -12.78 -4.70
N MET A 21 8.91 -11.85 -4.65
CA MET A 21 8.82 -10.50 -5.22
C MET A 21 10.21 -10.04 -5.64
N MET A 22 10.31 -9.44 -6.81
CA MET A 22 11.55 -8.89 -7.35
C MET A 22 11.31 -7.51 -7.94
N VAL A 23 12.27 -6.61 -7.78
CA VAL A 23 12.25 -5.26 -8.34
C VAL A 23 12.94 -5.27 -9.70
N THR A 24 12.29 -4.72 -10.70
CA THR A 24 12.73 -4.70 -12.10
C THR A 24 13.19 -3.33 -12.55
N THR A 25 12.53 -2.28 -12.05
CA THR A 25 12.86 -0.89 -12.36
C THR A 25 12.71 -0.01 -11.12
N VAL A 26 13.49 1.04 -11.05
CA VAL A 26 13.36 2.04 -9.98
C VAL A 26 13.88 3.38 -10.46
N GLY A 27 13.29 4.46 -9.96
CA GLY A 27 13.79 5.78 -10.24
C GLY A 27 12.99 6.91 -9.61
N TYR A 28 13.46 8.10 -9.87
CA TYR A 28 12.78 9.35 -9.58
C TYR A 28 13.07 10.38 -10.66
N GLN A 29 12.15 11.31 -10.85
CA GLN A 29 12.27 12.36 -11.85
C GLN A 29 11.60 13.65 -11.40
N SER A 30 12.31 14.76 -11.61
CA SER A 30 11.74 16.11 -11.51
C SER A 30 11.33 16.59 -12.90
N ILE A 31 10.06 16.93 -13.05
CA ILE A 31 9.50 17.54 -14.27
C ILE A 31 9.19 19.01 -13.96
N PRO A 32 10.02 19.96 -14.43
CA PRO A 32 9.77 21.38 -14.22
C PRO A 32 8.46 21.85 -14.89
N PRO A 33 7.91 22.99 -14.45
CA PRO A 33 6.77 23.63 -15.12
C PRO A 33 7.03 23.82 -16.63
N HIS A 34 5.99 23.65 -17.44
CA HIS A 34 6.00 23.82 -18.91
C HIS A 34 6.99 22.92 -19.65
N SER A 35 7.47 21.86 -19.02
CA SER A 35 8.39 20.88 -19.65
C SER A 35 7.64 19.89 -20.55
N ILE A 36 8.35 19.40 -21.58
CA ILE A 36 7.84 18.30 -22.39
C ILE A 36 7.96 17.00 -21.58
N TYR A 37 6.85 16.27 -21.47
CA TYR A 37 6.79 14.98 -20.77
C TYR A 37 6.38 13.86 -21.75
N PRO A 38 6.99 12.66 -21.65
CA PRO A 38 8.17 12.32 -20.86
C PRO A 38 9.46 12.91 -21.45
N VAL A 39 10.49 13.01 -20.61
CA VAL A 39 11.82 13.48 -21.06
C VAL A 39 12.45 12.39 -21.95
N ARG A 40 12.48 12.64 -23.25
CA ARG A 40 12.76 11.65 -24.31
C ARG A 40 14.11 10.91 -24.26
N GLN A 41 15.08 11.40 -23.51
CA GLN A 41 16.47 10.92 -23.58
C GLN A 41 16.89 9.91 -22.50
N GLN A 42 15.99 9.48 -21.62
CA GLN A 42 16.37 8.73 -20.42
C GLN A 42 15.79 7.31 -20.33
N HIS A 43 14.88 6.92 -21.21
CA HIS A 43 14.24 5.60 -21.17
C HIS A 43 14.59 4.76 -22.40
N PRO A 44 14.83 3.44 -22.23
CA PRO A 44 14.83 2.51 -23.36
C PRO A 44 13.50 2.58 -24.11
N LEU A 45 13.51 2.21 -25.40
CA LEU A 45 12.32 2.26 -26.27
C LEU A 45 11.12 1.51 -25.67
N THR A 46 11.35 0.43 -24.95
CA THR A 46 10.32 -0.38 -24.26
C THR A 46 9.62 0.35 -23.11
N TYR A 47 10.25 1.37 -22.56
CA TYR A 47 9.71 2.23 -21.47
C TYR A 47 9.38 3.64 -21.95
N SER A 48 9.72 3.94 -23.22
CA SER A 48 9.33 5.20 -23.85
C SER A 48 7.81 5.22 -24.00
N PHE A 49 7.22 6.33 -23.59
CA PHE A 49 5.78 6.45 -23.67
C PHE A 49 5.36 7.85 -24.12
N ASN A 50 4.27 7.93 -24.87
CA ASN A 50 3.62 9.18 -25.22
C ASN A 50 2.34 9.31 -24.39
N PRO A 51 2.15 10.36 -23.57
CA PRO A 51 0.94 10.54 -22.77
C PRO A 51 -0.37 10.53 -23.57
N GLU A 52 -0.34 10.93 -24.83
CA GLU A 52 -1.51 10.90 -25.73
C GLU A 52 -1.87 9.47 -26.17
N LYS A 53 -0.87 8.59 -26.30
CA LYS A 53 -1.06 7.19 -26.74
C LYS A 53 -1.15 6.22 -25.56
N GLY A 54 -0.60 6.59 -24.41
CA GLY A 54 -0.43 5.72 -23.27
C GLY A 54 0.59 4.60 -23.52
N ARG A 55 0.63 3.64 -22.62
CA ARG A 55 1.49 2.43 -22.72
C ARG A 55 0.87 1.25 -22.00
N ILE A 56 1.43 0.07 -22.24
CA ILE A 56 1.16 -1.17 -21.49
C ILE A 56 2.51 -1.66 -20.95
N LEU A 57 2.59 -1.93 -19.65
CA LEU A 57 3.74 -2.54 -19.00
C LEU A 57 3.54 -4.04 -18.80
N THR A 58 4.64 -4.77 -18.64
CA THR A 58 4.65 -6.20 -18.31
C THR A 58 4.90 -6.48 -16.84
N GLU A 59 4.95 -5.42 -16.02
CA GLU A 59 5.21 -5.44 -14.58
C GLU A 59 4.22 -4.57 -13.84
N TYR A 60 4.08 -4.77 -12.54
CA TYR A 60 3.46 -3.79 -11.65
C TYR A 60 4.41 -2.61 -11.46
N GLN A 61 3.86 -1.43 -11.33
CA GLN A 61 4.67 -0.27 -11.00
C GLN A 61 3.95 0.59 -9.96
N LEU A 62 4.66 0.95 -8.91
CA LEU A 62 4.16 1.84 -7.88
C LEU A 62 4.77 3.22 -8.08
N VAL A 63 3.94 4.18 -8.51
CA VAL A 63 4.34 5.56 -8.79
C VAL A 63 3.86 6.46 -7.67
N TYR A 64 4.73 7.26 -7.10
CA TYR A 64 4.41 8.22 -6.03
C TYR A 64 4.69 9.65 -6.50
N ILE A 65 3.67 10.50 -6.45
CA ILE A 65 3.81 11.92 -6.75
C ILE A 65 4.06 12.66 -5.44
N SER A 66 5.28 13.16 -5.25
CA SER A 66 5.66 13.87 -4.03
C SER A 66 5.39 15.37 -4.08
N GLU A 67 5.40 15.97 -5.27
CA GLU A 67 5.14 17.40 -5.51
C GLU A 67 4.35 17.61 -6.79
N GLY A 68 3.63 18.72 -6.89
CA GLY A 68 2.88 19.09 -8.07
C GLY A 68 1.56 18.35 -8.24
N CYS A 69 1.05 18.34 -9.47
CA CYS A 69 -0.19 17.66 -9.81
C CYS A 69 -0.22 17.29 -11.29
N GLY A 70 -1.17 16.43 -11.66
CA GLY A 70 -1.33 15.98 -13.03
C GLY A 70 -2.59 15.15 -13.23
N PHE A 71 -2.56 14.25 -14.20
CA PHE A 71 -3.68 13.39 -14.54
C PHE A 71 -3.21 11.95 -14.68
N PHE A 72 -4.11 11.03 -14.36
CA PHE A 72 -3.94 9.60 -14.57
C PHE A 72 -5.23 9.01 -15.17
N GLU A 73 -5.06 8.03 -16.04
CA GLU A 73 -6.13 7.26 -16.66
C GLU A 73 -5.63 5.85 -16.97
N SER A 74 -6.50 4.83 -16.87
CA SER A 74 -6.23 3.49 -17.38
C SER A 74 -7.45 2.90 -18.05
N GLN A 75 -7.31 1.73 -18.67
CA GLN A 75 -8.43 1.04 -19.31
C GLN A 75 -9.58 0.79 -18.33
N SER A 76 -9.29 0.50 -17.06
CA SER A 76 -10.28 0.19 -16.02
C SER A 76 -10.60 1.38 -15.11
N PHE A 77 -9.90 2.53 -15.25
CA PHE A 77 -10.06 3.68 -14.37
C PHE A 77 -10.14 4.99 -15.19
N LYS A 78 -11.25 5.72 -15.01
CA LYS A 78 -11.51 6.97 -15.73
C LYS A 78 -10.49 8.05 -15.35
N ARG A 79 -10.19 8.93 -16.32
CA ARG A 79 -9.28 10.07 -16.14
C ARG A 79 -9.62 10.87 -14.87
N LYS A 80 -8.62 11.00 -14.01
CA LYS A 80 -8.72 11.70 -12.72
C LYS A 80 -7.51 12.63 -12.54
N LYS A 81 -7.77 13.81 -11.98
CA LYS A 81 -6.70 14.70 -11.50
C LYS A 81 -6.07 14.07 -10.27
N ILE A 82 -4.74 14.02 -10.24
CA ILE A 82 -3.93 13.57 -9.12
C ILE A 82 -3.07 14.72 -8.60
N LYS A 83 -2.64 14.64 -7.36
CA LYS A 83 -1.89 15.70 -6.66
C LYS A 83 -0.74 15.10 -5.86
N ALA A 84 0.10 15.96 -5.33
CA ALA A 84 1.13 15.56 -4.35
C ALA A 84 0.53 14.70 -3.22
N GLY A 85 1.23 13.64 -2.83
CA GLY A 85 0.77 12.64 -1.88
C GLY A 85 -0.10 11.53 -2.49
N THR A 86 -0.21 11.46 -3.82
CA THR A 86 -0.89 10.37 -4.51
C THR A 86 0.09 9.26 -4.86
N MET A 87 -0.34 8.02 -4.64
CA MET A 87 0.33 6.81 -5.09
C MET A 87 -0.55 6.09 -6.11
N ILE A 88 0.05 5.62 -7.21
CA ILE A 88 -0.63 4.94 -8.31
C ILE A 88 -0.03 3.55 -8.45
N LEU A 89 -0.86 2.51 -8.38
CA LEU A 89 -0.46 1.15 -8.70
C LEU A 89 -0.84 0.84 -10.15
N LEU A 90 0.15 0.67 -11.01
CA LEU A 90 0.00 0.25 -12.40
C LEU A 90 0.02 -1.28 -12.47
N PHE A 91 -0.80 -1.83 -13.36
CA PHE A 91 -0.98 -3.28 -13.50
C PHE A 91 -0.39 -3.78 -14.82
N PRO A 92 0.25 -4.96 -14.85
CA PRO A 92 0.72 -5.56 -16.09
C PRO A 92 -0.44 -5.85 -17.05
N GLY A 93 -0.20 -5.63 -18.34
CA GLY A 93 -1.21 -5.83 -19.39
C GLY A 93 -2.32 -4.79 -19.44
N GLU A 94 -2.36 -3.84 -18.52
CA GLU A 94 -3.35 -2.76 -18.45
C GLU A 94 -2.83 -1.51 -19.16
N TRP A 95 -3.58 -1.02 -20.14
CA TRP A 95 -3.28 0.26 -20.76
C TRP A 95 -3.44 1.40 -19.76
N HIS A 96 -2.49 2.32 -19.72
CA HIS A 96 -2.54 3.50 -18.86
C HIS A 96 -1.79 4.68 -19.46
N THR A 97 -2.15 5.86 -18.96
CA THR A 97 -1.44 7.10 -19.21
C THR A 97 -1.47 7.99 -17.97
N TYR A 98 -0.40 8.75 -17.80
CA TYR A 98 -0.32 9.80 -16.80
C TYR A 98 0.64 10.91 -17.25
N SER A 99 0.42 12.11 -16.77
CA SER A 99 1.26 13.26 -17.10
C SER A 99 1.12 14.36 -16.07
N PRO A 100 2.19 15.18 -15.85
CA PRO A 100 2.08 16.39 -15.05
C PRO A 100 1.12 17.40 -15.72
N ALA A 101 0.54 18.26 -14.89
CA ALA A 101 -0.06 19.51 -15.33
C ALA A 101 1.04 20.56 -15.65
N GLU A 102 0.64 21.75 -16.08
CA GLU A 102 1.57 22.83 -16.48
C GLU A 102 2.59 23.18 -15.39
N ASN A 103 2.23 23.03 -14.12
CA ASN A 103 3.11 23.31 -12.99
C ASN A 103 4.18 22.25 -12.74
N GLY A 104 4.20 21.16 -13.53
CA GLY A 104 5.13 20.06 -13.35
C GLY A 104 4.82 19.21 -12.11
N TRP A 105 5.72 18.25 -11.84
CA TRP A 105 5.67 17.42 -10.63
C TRP A 105 7.02 16.80 -10.30
N TYR A 106 7.11 16.15 -9.13
CA TYR A 106 8.19 15.26 -8.77
C TYR A 106 7.61 13.86 -8.54
N GLU A 107 8.16 12.87 -9.24
CA GLU A 107 7.71 11.49 -9.18
C GLU A 107 8.81 10.52 -8.78
N TYR A 108 8.44 9.52 -8.01
CA TYR A 108 9.21 8.32 -7.70
C TYR A 108 8.47 7.11 -8.28
N TRP A 109 9.20 6.09 -8.69
CA TRP A 109 8.58 4.82 -9.08
C TRP A 109 9.46 3.62 -8.74
N VAL A 110 8.81 2.49 -8.55
CA VAL A 110 9.41 1.18 -8.46
C VAL A 110 8.56 0.18 -9.26
N GLY A 111 9.18 -0.51 -10.23
CA GLY A 111 8.59 -1.60 -10.99
C GLY A 111 8.95 -2.93 -10.32
N PHE A 112 7.99 -3.84 -10.25
CA PHE A 112 8.17 -5.12 -9.58
C PHE A 112 7.20 -6.17 -10.12
N ARG A 113 7.51 -7.45 -9.85
CA ARG A 113 6.68 -8.60 -10.18
C ARG A 113 6.92 -9.74 -9.19
N GLY A 114 6.08 -10.75 -9.22
CA GLY A 114 6.21 -11.95 -8.40
C GLY A 114 4.87 -12.49 -7.91
N ASN A 115 4.87 -13.72 -7.43
CA ASN A 115 3.68 -14.43 -6.99
C ASN A 115 3.01 -13.81 -5.73
N LEU A 116 3.77 -13.08 -4.91
CA LEU A 116 3.19 -12.38 -3.75
C LEU A 116 2.20 -11.31 -4.19
N ILE A 117 2.57 -10.42 -5.12
CA ILE A 117 1.64 -9.39 -5.61
C ILE A 117 0.46 -10.01 -6.37
N GLU A 118 0.69 -11.04 -7.17
CA GLU A 118 -0.37 -11.77 -7.87
C GLU A 118 -1.38 -12.37 -6.88
N GLY A 119 -0.88 -12.92 -5.74
CA GLY A 119 -1.71 -13.39 -4.64
C GLY A 119 -2.56 -12.30 -4.01
N TRP A 120 -2.02 -11.08 -3.85
CA TRP A 120 -2.79 -9.96 -3.31
C TRP A 120 -3.87 -9.46 -4.26
N ILE A 121 -3.59 -9.45 -5.56
CA ILE A 121 -4.58 -9.06 -6.58
C ILE A 121 -5.70 -10.09 -6.67
N SER A 122 -5.37 -11.40 -6.73
CA SER A 122 -6.38 -12.47 -6.79
C SER A 122 -7.28 -12.53 -5.55
N ASN A 123 -6.73 -12.18 -4.38
CA ASN A 123 -7.49 -12.05 -3.13
C ASN A 123 -8.13 -10.66 -2.91
N LYS A 124 -8.12 -9.78 -3.92
CA LYS A 124 -8.79 -8.47 -3.94
C LYS A 124 -8.29 -7.49 -2.86
N PHE A 125 -7.03 -7.59 -2.45
CA PHE A 125 -6.41 -6.56 -1.62
C PHE A 125 -6.19 -5.27 -2.40
N PHE A 126 -5.87 -5.39 -3.70
CA PHE A 126 -5.72 -4.31 -4.66
C PHE A 126 -6.44 -4.64 -5.95
N SER A 127 -6.88 -3.62 -6.69
CA SER A 127 -7.56 -3.84 -7.97
C SER A 127 -7.27 -2.73 -8.98
N LYS A 128 -7.37 -3.07 -10.27
CA LYS A 128 -7.16 -2.12 -11.37
C LYS A 128 -8.30 -1.11 -11.54
N GLU A 129 -9.46 -1.36 -10.92
CA GLU A 129 -10.58 -0.43 -10.86
C GLU A 129 -10.35 0.68 -9.81
N ASN A 130 -9.45 0.45 -8.84
CA ASN A 130 -9.09 1.40 -7.78
C ASN A 130 -7.57 1.53 -7.65
N PRO A 131 -6.86 2.02 -8.69
CA PRO A 131 -5.40 2.04 -8.71
C PRO A 131 -4.79 3.27 -8.01
N VAL A 132 -5.59 4.24 -7.56
CA VAL A 132 -5.15 5.56 -7.07
C VAL A 132 -5.41 5.69 -5.58
N TYR A 133 -4.36 5.91 -4.79
CA TYR A 133 -4.37 5.99 -3.34
C TYR A 133 -3.88 7.36 -2.87
N GLU A 134 -4.69 8.10 -2.13
CA GLU A 134 -4.34 9.39 -1.54
C GLU A 134 -3.73 9.16 -0.16
N ILE A 135 -2.42 8.96 -0.09
CA ILE A 135 -1.69 8.65 1.16
C ILE A 135 -1.09 9.87 1.85
N GLY A 136 -1.19 11.06 1.20
CA GLY A 136 -0.59 12.31 1.67
C GLY A 136 0.90 12.40 1.37
N VAL A 137 1.44 13.62 1.45
CA VAL A 137 2.89 13.84 1.36
C VAL A 137 3.54 13.36 2.65
N ASN A 138 4.52 12.46 2.52
CA ASN A 138 5.13 11.78 3.65
C ASN A 138 6.63 11.57 3.41
N VAL A 139 7.45 12.19 4.23
CA VAL A 139 8.91 12.10 4.15
C VAL A 139 9.44 10.68 4.35
N THR A 140 8.74 9.84 5.13
CA THR A 140 9.11 8.42 5.29
C THR A 140 8.95 7.67 3.98
N ILE A 141 7.85 7.90 3.25
CA ILE A 141 7.62 7.28 1.93
C ILE A 141 8.71 7.71 0.93
N ILE A 142 9.04 9.00 0.91
CA ILE A 142 10.13 9.53 0.07
C ILE A 142 11.44 8.83 0.42
N GLY A 143 11.80 8.76 1.70
CA GLY A 143 13.02 8.09 2.18
C GLY A 143 13.08 6.60 1.78
N LEU A 144 11.94 5.89 1.78
CA LEU A 144 11.89 4.50 1.34
C LEU A 144 12.18 4.35 -0.16
N TYR A 145 11.67 5.22 -1.02
CA TYR A 145 12.03 5.23 -2.44
C TYR A 145 13.51 5.56 -2.66
N GLU A 146 14.04 6.53 -1.93
CA GLU A 146 15.47 6.90 -1.99
C GLU A 146 16.36 5.74 -1.52
N GLU A 147 15.94 4.99 -0.50
CA GLU A 147 16.62 3.80 -0.03
C GLU A 147 16.62 2.69 -1.10
N ILE A 148 15.48 2.42 -1.74
CA ILE A 148 15.41 1.48 -2.87
C ILE A 148 16.41 1.89 -3.96
N VAL A 149 16.40 3.16 -4.38
CA VAL A 149 17.32 3.68 -5.41
C VAL A 149 18.78 3.53 -4.98
N SER A 150 19.10 3.87 -3.73
CA SER A 150 20.46 3.77 -3.18
C SER A 150 20.98 2.34 -3.20
N HIS A 151 20.15 1.36 -2.83
CA HIS A 151 20.52 -0.05 -2.87
C HIS A 151 20.61 -0.59 -4.30
N ALA A 152 19.71 -0.18 -5.18
CA ALA A 152 19.74 -0.51 -6.61
C ALA A 152 20.97 0.03 -7.34
N ILE A 153 21.52 1.16 -6.90
CA ILE A 153 22.79 1.68 -7.45
C ILE A 153 24.01 0.87 -6.98
N LYS A 154 24.00 0.42 -5.72
CA LYS A 154 25.14 -0.28 -5.10
C LYS A 154 25.20 -1.77 -5.44
N GLU A 155 24.09 -2.38 -5.80
CA GLU A 155 23.93 -3.81 -6.17
C GLU A 155 24.72 -4.78 -5.27
N ARG A 156 24.72 -4.51 -3.93
CA ARG A 156 25.39 -5.39 -2.97
C ARG A 156 24.64 -6.71 -2.86
N ASN A 157 25.35 -7.77 -2.43
CA ASN A 157 24.75 -9.08 -2.28
C ASN A 157 23.50 -9.02 -1.38
N GLY A 158 22.39 -9.59 -1.84
CA GLY A 158 21.08 -9.54 -1.15
C GLY A 158 20.29 -8.24 -1.34
N TYR A 159 20.72 -7.32 -2.21
CA TYR A 159 20.01 -6.06 -2.41
C TYR A 159 18.59 -6.25 -2.96
N GLN A 160 18.37 -7.24 -3.82
CA GLN A 160 17.03 -7.54 -4.37
C GLN A 160 16.04 -7.90 -3.25
N GLN A 161 16.44 -8.74 -2.30
CA GLN A 161 15.62 -9.13 -1.16
C GLN A 161 15.29 -7.92 -0.27
N LEU A 162 16.28 -7.06 -0.05
CA LEU A 162 16.09 -5.84 0.76
C LEU A 162 15.11 -4.86 0.08
N ILE A 163 15.33 -4.49 -1.19
CA ILE A 163 14.46 -3.54 -1.88
C ILE A 163 13.05 -4.09 -2.11
N SER A 164 12.91 -5.39 -2.35
CA SER A 164 11.60 -6.06 -2.42
C SER A 164 10.85 -6.00 -1.10
N SER A 165 11.56 -6.11 0.04
CA SER A 165 10.96 -5.96 1.36
C SER A 165 10.47 -4.52 1.62
N ILE A 166 11.16 -3.51 1.08
CA ILE A 166 10.69 -2.12 1.13
C ILE A 166 9.42 -1.95 0.29
N VAL A 167 9.35 -2.54 -0.91
CA VAL A 167 8.12 -2.53 -1.72
C VAL A 167 6.97 -3.19 -0.97
N PHE A 168 7.23 -4.32 -0.29
CA PHE A 168 6.23 -4.98 0.56
C PHE A 168 5.70 -4.05 1.65
N TYR A 169 6.59 -3.30 2.32
CA TYR A 169 6.19 -2.31 3.32
C TYR A 169 5.34 -1.19 2.71
N LEU A 170 5.74 -0.63 1.55
CA LEU A 170 4.97 0.40 0.84
C LEU A 170 3.55 -0.07 0.50
N MET A 171 3.40 -1.30 0.03
CA MET A 171 2.09 -1.90 -0.27
C MET A 171 1.24 -2.06 1.00
N GLY A 172 1.85 -2.48 2.11
CA GLY A 172 1.19 -2.54 3.42
C GLY A 172 0.71 -1.18 3.91
N GLU A 173 1.54 -0.14 3.75
CA GLU A 173 1.22 1.24 4.13
C GLU A 173 0.03 1.80 3.32
N ILE A 174 0.00 1.54 2.01
CA ILE A 174 -1.14 1.91 1.15
C ILE A 174 -2.42 1.24 1.64
N TYR A 175 -2.37 -0.06 1.85
CA TYR A 175 -3.53 -0.82 2.29
C TYR A 175 -4.03 -0.35 3.67
N TYR A 176 -3.11 -0.12 4.60
CA TYR A 176 -3.43 0.41 5.92
C TYR A 176 -4.12 1.78 5.85
N LYS A 177 -3.55 2.72 5.09
CA LYS A 177 -4.12 4.07 4.93
C LYS A 177 -5.49 4.05 4.24
N GLU A 178 -5.64 3.24 3.19
CA GLU A 178 -6.92 3.12 2.49
C GLU A 178 -8.02 2.55 3.40
N LYS A 179 -7.71 1.52 4.18
CA LYS A 179 -8.66 0.94 5.15
C LYS A 179 -9.02 1.90 6.29
N ASN A 180 -8.12 2.78 6.67
CA ASN A 180 -8.33 3.73 7.75
C ASN A 180 -8.76 5.13 7.27
N ARG A 181 -8.83 5.36 5.95
CA ARG A 181 -9.19 6.66 5.36
C ARG A 181 -10.51 7.23 5.88
N PHE A 182 -11.52 6.37 6.05
CA PHE A 182 -12.84 6.74 6.55
C PHE A 182 -13.01 6.51 8.07
N LEU A 183 -12.08 5.79 8.69
CA LEU A 183 -12.17 5.40 10.10
C LEU A 183 -11.45 6.40 11.03
N GLY A 184 -10.48 7.15 10.54
CA GLY A 184 -9.59 8.00 11.34
C GLY A 184 -10.24 9.22 12.04
N GLN A 185 -11.51 9.52 11.75
CA GLN A 185 -12.26 10.63 12.35
C GLN A 185 -13.67 10.20 12.85
N SER A 186 -13.98 8.91 12.90
CA SER A 186 -15.32 8.49 13.26
C SER A 186 -15.36 7.97 14.69
N ASP A 187 -16.38 8.40 15.42
CA ASP A 187 -16.90 7.83 16.68
C ASP A 187 -16.91 6.27 16.65
N ALA A 188 -17.02 5.68 15.45
CA ALA A 188 -16.97 4.24 15.23
C ALA A 188 -15.64 3.59 15.66
N VAL A 189 -14.49 4.18 15.29
CA VAL A 189 -13.16 3.65 15.67
C VAL A 189 -12.97 3.70 17.17
N GLU A 190 -13.37 4.81 17.78
CA GLU A 190 -13.27 5.03 19.20
C GLU A 190 -14.08 3.98 19.96
N LYS A 191 -15.35 3.76 19.57
CA LYS A 191 -16.22 2.73 20.12
C LYS A 191 -15.68 1.30 19.93
N ILE A 192 -15.11 0.98 18.76
CA ILE A 192 -14.51 -0.36 18.55
C ILE A 192 -13.27 -0.55 19.41
N ASN A 193 -12.42 0.47 19.57
CA ASN A 193 -11.25 0.39 20.43
C ASN A 193 -11.64 0.28 21.92
N GLU A 194 -12.67 1.01 22.33
CA GLU A 194 -13.25 0.90 23.69
C GLU A 194 -13.78 -0.52 23.94
N ALA A 195 -14.55 -1.09 22.98
CA ALA A 195 -15.01 -2.47 23.06
C ALA A 195 -13.86 -3.47 23.20
N ARG A 196 -12.80 -3.33 22.38
CA ARG A 196 -11.62 -4.19 22.45
C ARG A 196 -10.90 -4.10 23.80
N ALA A 197 -10.72 -2.90 24.31
CA ALA A 197 -10.13 -2.67 25.63
C ALA A 197 -11.00 -3.26 26.73
N PHE A 198 -12.33 -3.10 26.64
CA PHE A 198 -13.28 -3.70 27.55
C PHE A 198 -13.21 -5.23 27.56
N MET A 199 -13.25 -5.87 26.39
CA MET A 199 -13.14 -7.32 26.25
C MET A 199 -11.82 -7.86 26.82
N LYS A 200 -10.71 -7.15 26.63
CA LYS A 200 -9.41 -7.54 27.19
C LYS A 200 -9.38 -7.44 28.72
N ARG A 201 -9.95 -6.40 29.31
CA ARG A 201 -10.00 -6.22 30.79
C ARG A 201 -10.91 -7.23 31.47
N ASN A 202 -11.96 -7.68 30.80
CA ASN A 202 -12.97 -8.57 31.35
C ASN A 202 -12.88 -9.99 30.79
N ILE A 203 -11.66 -10.47 30.53
CA ILE A 203 -11.43 -11.77 29.89
C ILE A 203 -11.93 -12.94 30.75
N ASP A 204 -11.81 -12.82 32.08
CA ASP A 204 -12.17 -13.85 33.03
C ASP A 204 -13.69 -13.82 33.35
N ASN A 205 -14.38 -12.71 33.08
CA ASN A 205 -15.83 -12.56 33.24
C ASN A 205 -16.44 -11.82 32.04
N PRO A 206 -16.54 -12.47 30.89
CA PRO A 206 -16.93 -11.82 29.63
C PRO A 206 -18.42 -11.43 29.64
N MET A 207 -18.72 -10.19 29.26
CA MET A 207 -20.08 -9.77 28.93
C MET A 207 -20.51 -10.30 27.57
N SER A 208 -21.84 -10.42 27.36
CA SER A 208 -22.39 -10.73 26.04
C SER A 208 -22.07 -9.64 25.05
N VAL A 209 -22.01 -10.01 23.75
CA VAL A 209 -21.74 -9.05 22.68
C VAL A 209 -22.82 -7.99 22.60
N GLU A 210 -24.06 -8.36 22.88
CA GLU A 210 -25.24 -7.48 22.97
C GLU A 210 -25.08 -6.44 24.08
N SER A 211 -24.64 -6.88 25.26
CA SER A 211 -24.41 -5.97 26.40
C SER A 211 -23.29 -4.98 26.14
N ILE A 212 -22.24 -5.41 25.44
CA ILE A 212 -21.15 -4.51 24.99
C ILE A 212 -21.69 -3.47 24.01
N ALA A 213 -22.48 -3.88 23.01
CA ALA A 213 -23.09 -2.94 22.07
C ALA A 213 -23.98 -1.90 22.79
N GLN A 214 -24.78 -2.35 23.75
CA GLN A 214 -25.60 -1.47 24.58
C GLN A 214 -24.76 -0.47 25.39
N SER A 215 -23.69 -0.91 26.03
CA SER A 215 -22.81 -0.02 26.82
C SER A 215 -22.15 1.07 25.97
N LEU A 216 -21.95 0.81 24.66
CA LEU A 216 -21.41 1.76 23.68
C LEU A 216 -22.51 2.62 23.02
N ASN A 217 -23.77 2.49 23.43
CA ASN A 217 -24.92 3.16 22.80
C ASN A 217 -25.03 2.94 21.29
N VAL A 218 -24.84 1.69 20.83
CA VAL A 218 -24.97 1.31 19.44
C VAL A 218 -25.86 0.07 19.26
N SER A 219 -26.44 -0.09 18.07
CA SER A 219 -27.20 -1.31 17.77
C SER A 219 -26.26 -2.52 17.63
N TYR A 220 -26.73 -3.69 18.03
CA TYR A 220 -25.98 -4.95 17.88
C TYR A 220 -25.54 -5.23 16.44
N SER A 221 -26.43 -4.98 15.49
CA SER A 221 -26.13 -5.19 14.06
C SER A 221 -25.00 -4.27 13.57
N TRP A 222 -25.07 -2.99 13.92
CA TRP A 222 -24.02 -2.03 13.61
C TRP A 222 -22.68 -2.43 14.27
N PHE A 223 -22.71 -2.73 15.57
CA PHE A 223 -21.52 -3.14 16.32
C PHE A 223 -20.86 -4.36 15.70
N ARG A 224 -21.63 -5.41 15.40
CA ARG A 224 -21.12 -6.64 14.81
C ARG A 224 -20.47 -6.43 13.44
N SER A 225 -21.12 -5.66 12.55
CA SER A 225 -20.60 -5.40 11.20
C SER A 225 -19.36 -4.51 11.23
N THR A 226 -19.40 -3.42 12.02
CA THR A 226 -18.29 -2.47 12.14
C THR A 226 -17.08 -3.10 12.83
N PHE A 227 -17.31 -3.86 13.92
CA PHE A 227 -16.24 -4.58 14.61
C PHE A 227 -15.54 -5.58 13.68
N LYS A 228 -16.31 -6.37 12.89
CA LYS A 228 -15.76 -7.32 11.93
C LYS A 228 -15.01 -6.60 10.80
N SER A 229 -15.53 -5.50 10.30
CA SER A 229 -14.85 -4.70 9.27
C SER A 229 -13.51 -4.14 9.77
N TYR A 230 -13.46 -3.73 11.04
CA TYR A 230 -12.28 -3.14 11.66
C TYR A 230 -11.23 -4.17 12.11
N THR A 231 -11.67 -5.29 12.70
CA THR A 231 -10.76 -6.28 13.29
C THR A 231 -10.52 -7.52 12.43
N GLY A 232 -11.29 -7.70 11.36
CA GLY A 232 -11.28 -8.88 10.50
C GLY A 232 -12.10 -10.06 11.04
N VAL A 233 -12.51 -10.04 12.33
CA VAL A 233 -13.25 -11.13 12.99
C VAL A 233 -14.49 -10.60 13.71
N SER A 234 -15.49 -11.44 13.93
CA SER A 234 -16.67 -11.03 14.71
C SER A 234 -16.32 -10.78 16.18
N PRO A 235 -17.10 -9.94 16.89
CA PRO A 235 -16.87 -9.69 18.33
C PRO A 235 -16.81 -10.98 19.17
N ALA A 236 -17.72 -11.94 18.90
CA ALA A 236 -17.73 -13.23 19.58
C ALA A 236 -16.47 -14.06 19.31
N GLN A 237 -16.01 -14.10 18.07
CA GLN A 237 -14.73 -14.76 17.71
C GLN A 237 -13.54 -14.09 18.38
N TYR A 238 -13.56 -12.76 18.48
CA TYR A 238 -12.50 -12.01 19.15
C TYR A 238 -12.45 -12.33 20.66
N GLN A 239 -13.61 -12.36 21.33
CA GLN A 239 -13.69 -12.77 22.75
C GLN A 239 -13.21 -14.22 22.95
N LEU A 240 -13.65 -15.15 22.09
CA LEU A 240 -13.23 -16.53 22.16
C LEU A 240 -11.71 -16.65 22.00
N HIS A 241 -11.11 -15.92 21.07
CA HIS A 241 -9.67 -15.90 20.87
C HIS A 241 -8.91 -15.37 22.10
N LEU A 242 -9.38 -14.28 22.71
CA LEU A 242 -8.79 -13.75 23.94
C LEU A 242 -8.82 -14.79 25.07
N ARG A 243 -9.95 -15.46 25.28
CA ARG A 243 -10.10 -16.53 26.28
C ARG A 243 -9.19 -17.73 26.01
N TYR A 244 -9.05 -18.11 24.73
CA TYR A 244 -8.12 -19.15 24.33
C TYR A 244 -6.68 -18.80 24.70
N LEU A 245 -6.24 -17.57 24.41
CA LEU A 245 -4.91 -17.09 24.77
C LEU A 245 -4.71 -17.08 26.29
N ARG A 246 -5.71 -16.65 27.06
CA ARG A 246 -5.66 -16.65 28.53
C ARG A 246 -5.59 -18.04 29.11
N ALA A 247 -6.38 -18.98 28.59
CA ALA A 247 -6.32 -20.39 29.01
C ALA A 247 -4.93 -21.00 28.73
N LYS A 248 -4.36 -20.73 27.54
CA LYS A 248 -3.02 -21.18 27.17
C LYS A 248 -1.95 -20.61 28.12
N GLU A 249 -2.04 -19.33 28.48
CA GLU A 249 -1.16 -18.68 29.43
C GLU A 249 -1.24 -19.36 30.82
N LEU A 250 -2.45 -19.55 31.33
CA LEU A 250 -2.67 -20.21 32.63
C LEU A 250 -2.13 -21.63 32.67
N LEU A 251 -2.35 -22.40 31.60
CA LEU A 251 -1.82 -23.78 31.51
C LEU A 251 -0.28 -23.83 31.41
N SER A 252 0.33 -22.81 30.81
CA SER A 252 1.79 -22.76 30.68
C SER A 252 2.49 -22.21 31.92
N THR A 253 1.81 -21.40 32.73
CA THR A 253 2.39 -20.71 33.88
C THR A 253 1.97 -21.33 35.21
N SER A 254 0.80 -21.99 35.27
CA SER A 254 0.36 -22.70 36.48
C SER A 254 0.96 -24.08 36.55
N ARG A 255 1.57 -24.40 37.66
CA ARG A 255 1.99 -25.78 38.01
C ARG A 255 0.81 -26.66 38.43
N LEU A 256 -0.36 -26.41 37.88
CA LEU A 256 -1.55 -27.25 38.11
C LEU A 256 -1.48 -28.43 37.14
N SER A 257 -0.82 -29.48 37.62
CA SER A 257 -0.93 -30.83 37.05
C SER A 257 -2.12 -31.52 37.68
#